data_e1a29ebf58ccd68921cc795aae86f89a
#
_entry.id   e1a29ebf58ccd68921cc795aae86f89a
#
_cell.length_a   1.000
_cell.length_b   1.000
_cell.length_c   1.000
_cell.angle_alpha   90.00
_cell.angle_beta   90.00
_cell.angle_gamma   90.00
#
_symmetry.space_group_name_H-M   'P 1'
#
loop_
_entity.id
_entity.type
_entity.pdbx_description
1 polymer ?
#
loop_
_entity_poly.entity_id
_entity_poly.type
_entity_poly.pdbx_seq_one_letter_code
_entity_poly.pdbx_strand_id
1 'polypeptide(L)'
;METELKETLKKLLICAYVIIALLAVNTVVTFISNVEVTKESEKTTETEETQTNTEYDVSMFDTVDAEKVVKLFDEDETQVIYVGRETCGYCVQFLPALQQAQKDYGYKTKYLDITTVTEDGQKAILEKDNDEDFLATNFGSTPMVILVKDGKIVDGWVGYAEYETFAQFLEENGFKK
;
A
#
# COMPACT_ATOMS: atom_id res chain seq x y z
N MET A 1 -48.29 33.68 16.67
CA MET A 1 -48.03 32.59 17.64
C MET A 1 -48.51 31.22 17.13
N GLU A 2 -49.77 31.08 16.70
CA GLU A 2 -50.32 29.78 16.28
C GLU A 2 -49.73 29.24 14.96
N THR A 3 -49.33 30.09 14.05
CA THR A 3 -48.71 29.72 12.75
C THR A 3 -47.25 29.27 12.93
N GLU A 4 -46.49 29.90 13.81
CA GLU A 4 -45.12 29.49 14.10
C GLU A 4 -45.05 28.15 14.84
N LEU A 5 -46.00 27.92 15.74
CA LEU A 5 -46.12 26.65 16.46
C LEU A 5 -46.42 25.49 15.48
N LYS A 6 -47.29 25.72 14.49
CA LYS A 6 -47.60 24.72 13.46
C LYS A 6 -46.42 24.43 12.56
N GLU A 7 -45.61 25.41 12.20
CA GLU A 7 -44.40 25.23 11.38
C GLU A 7 -43.31 24.48 12.15
N THR A 8 -43.10 24.79 13.43
CA THR A 8 -42.14 24.04 14.28
C THR A 8 -42.59 22.60 14.51
N LEU A 9 -43.89 22.37 14.69
CA LEU A 9 -44.42 21.01 14.84
C LEU A 9 -44.26 20.18 13.58
N LYS A 10 -44.47 20.77 12.39
CA LYS A 10 -44.18 20.08 11.11
C LYS A 10 -42.73 19.71 10.95
N LYS A 11 -41.79 20.59 11.29
CA LYS A 11 -40.36 20.32 11.22
C LYS A 11 -39.96 19.17 12.16
N LEU A 12 -40.50 19.14 13.37
CA LEU A 12 -40.27 18.07 14.33
C LEU A 12 -40.81 16.71 13.83
N LEU A 13 -42.01 16.72 13.22
CA LEU A 13 -42.59 15.51 12.62
C LEU A 13 -41.74 14.96 11.45
N ILE A 14 -41.23 15.85 10.60
CA ILE A 14 -40.33 15.44 9.48
C ILE A 14 -39.03 14.84 10.03
N CYS A 15 -38.41 15.48 11.03
CA CYS A 15 -37.21 14.93 11.67
C CYS A 15 -37.46 13.58 12.31
N ALA A 16 -38.57 13.38 13.00
CA ALA A 16 -38.95 12.10 13.58
C ALA A 16 -39.13 11.00 12.50
N TYR A 17 -39.77 11.38 11.38
CA TYR A 17 -39.96 10.42 10.27
C TYR A 17 -38.64 10.00 9.62
N VAL A 18 -37.70 10.94 9.45
CA VAL A 18 -36.36 10.66 8.91
C VAL A 18 -35.58 9.73 9.83
N ILE A 19 -35.67 9.95 11.15
CA ILE A 19 -34.99 9.09 12.13
C ILE A 19 -35.57 7.66 12.11
N ILE A 20 -36.91 7.51 12.03
CA ILE A 20 -37.55 6.20 11.94
C ILE A 20 -37.18 5.48 10.65
N ALA A 21 -37.11 6.21 9.52
CA ALA A 21 -36.70 5.65 8.24
C ALA A 21 -35.26 5.15 8.26
N LEU A 22 -34.32 5.90 8.88
CA LEU A 22 -32.93 5.51 9.05
C LEU A 22 -32.76 4.29 9.96
N LEU A 23 -33.55 4.20 11.04
CA LEU A 23 -33.55 3.02 11.92
C LEU A 23 -34.10 1.78 11.22
N ALA A 24 -35.12 1.92 10.37
CA ALA A 24 -35.68 0.80 9.60
C ALA A 24 -34.67 0.24 8.57
N VAL A 25 -33.89 1.11 7.91
CA VAL A 25 -32.82 0.69 6.99
C VAL A 25 -31.73 -0.08 7.73
N ASN A 26 -31.33 0.38 8.93
CA ASN A 26 -30.29 -0.27 9.73
C ASN A 26 -30.71 -1.65 10.23
N THR A 27 -31.99 -1.86 10.57
CA THR A 27 -32.52 -3.18 10.99
C THR A 27 -32.60 -4.15 9.82
N VAL A 28 -32.88 -3.71 8.61
CA VAL A 28 -32.91 -4.56 7.41
C VAL A 28 -31.50 -5.04 7.05
N VAL A 29 -30.49 -4.16 7.13
CA VAL A 29 -29.09 -4.52 6.85
C VAL A 29 -28.57 -5.56 7.85
N THR A 30 -28.88 -5.41 9.14
CA THR A 30 -28.46 -6.40 10.18
C THR A 30 -29.21 -7.73 10.04
N PHE A 31 -30.44 -7.73 9.55
CA PHE A 31 -31.19 -8.97 9.35
C PHE A 31 -30.68 -9.78 8.15
N ILE A 32 -30.24 -9.11 7.07
CA ILE A 32 -29.65 -9.79 5.91
C ILE A 32 -28.29 -10.41 6.27
N SER A 33 -27.51 -9.77 7.13
CA SER A 33 -26.21 -10.31 7.59
C SER A 33 -26.34 -11.54 8.51
N ASN A 34 -27.50 -11.78 9.12
CA ASN A 34 -27.72 -12.91 10.05
C ASN A 34 -28.48 -14.11 9.45
N VAL A 35 -28.93 -14.05 8.20
CA VAL A 35 -29.70 -15.13 7.56
C VAL A 35 -28.83 -16.16 6.85
N GLU A 36 -27.51 -15.92 6.69
CA GLU A 36 -26.61 -16.83 5.95
C GLU A 36 -25.86 -17.87 6.81
N VAL A 37 -26.25 -18.11 8.07
CA VAL A 37 -25.56 -19.06 8.96
C VAL A 37 -26.35 -20.32 9.32
N THR A 38 -27.44 -20.65 8.60
CA THR A 38 -28.06 -21.96 8.82
C THR A 38 -28.64 -22.55 7.54
N LYS A 39 -27.84 -23.26 6.75
CA LYS A 39 -28.21 -24.50 6.09
C LYS A 39 -26.98 -25.32 5.69
N GLU A 40 -26.84 -26.34 6.38
CA GLU A 40 -26.30 -27.67 6.27
C GLU A 40 -25.99 -28.18 4.84
N SER A 41 -24.73 -28.65 4.73
CA SER A 41 -24.28 -29.90 4.08
C SER A 41 -24.54 -30.15 2.60
N GLU A 42 -23.37 -30.42 2.03
CA GLU A 42 -23.02 -31.27 0.90
C GLU A 42 -22.81 -30.62 -0.46
N LYS A 43 -21.59 -30.77 -0.80
CA LYS A 43 -20.91 -31.12 -2.03
C LYS A 43 -19.99 -30.07 -2.65
N THR A 44 -18.76 -30.21 -2.24
CA THR A 44 -17.52 -30.14 -3.06
C THR A 44 -17.62 -29.39 -4.39
N THR A 45 -17.08 -28.20 -4.41
CA THR A 45 -16.13 -27.75 -5.43
C THR A 45 -15.16 -26.79 -4.74
N GLU A 46 -13.95 -27.27 -4.58
CA GLU A 46 -12.81 -26.51 -4.08
C GLU A 46 -12.58 -25.33 -5.03
N THR A 47 -12.88 -24.12 -4.53
CA THR A 47 -12.14 -22.96 -4.94
C THR A 47 -11.16 -22.75 -3.81
N GLU A 48 -9.95 -23.19 -4.02
CA GLU A 48 -8.81 -22.94 -3.16
C GLU A 48 -8.68 -21.42 -2.99
N GLU A 49 -9.23 -20.89 -1.87
CA GLU A 49 -8.57 -19.76 -1.23
C GLU A 49 -7.25 -20.32 -0.73
N THR A 50 -6.26 -20.29 -1.60
CA THR A 50 -4.88 -20.49 -1.24
C THR A 50 -4.55 -19.40 -0.23
N GLN A 51 -4.68 -19.70 1.05
CA GLN A 51 -3.89 -19.04 2.09
C GLN A 51 -2.44 -19.39 1.74
N THR A 52 -1.87 -18.68 0.78
CA THR A 52 -0.45 -18.64 0.61
C THR A 52 0.10 -18.07 1.90
N ASN A 53 0.67 -18.93 2.71
CA ASN A 53 1.63 -18.55 3.73
C ASN A 53 2.76 -17.86 2.99
N THR A 54 2.57 -16.60 2.67
CA THR A 54 3.52 -15.82 1.87
C THR A 54 4.64 -15.47 2.83
N GLU A 55 5.59 -16.38 2.93
CA GLU A 55 6.88 -16.12 3.57
C GLU A 55 7.48 -14.86 2.93
N TYR A 56 7.99 -13.94 3.75
CA TYR A 56 8.65 -12.72 3.27
C TYR A 56 9.99 -13.08 2.61
N ASP A 57 9.94 -13.64 1.42
CA ASP A 57 11.10 -14.10 0.67
C ASP A 57 11.66 -13.01 -0.24
N VAL A 58 12.72 -12.35 0.21
CA VAL A 58 13.49 -11.34 -0.54
C VAL A 58 14.72 -11.90 -1.25
N SER A 59 14.89 -13.22 -1.32
CA SER A 59 16.07 -13.88 -1.90
C SER A 59 16.32 -13.56 -3.37
N MET A 60 15.27 -13.12 -4.10
CA MET A 60 15.40 -12.63 -5.48
C MET A 60 16.05 -11.25 -5.58
N PHE A 61 16.12 -10.49 -4.48
CA PHE A 61 16.63 -9.12 -4.45
C PHE A 61 18.07 -9.09 -3.94
N ASP A 62 18.79 -8.05 -4.30
CA ASP A 62 20.10 -7.79 -3.72
C ASP A 62 19.94 -7.05 -2.41
N THR A 63 20.15 -7.71 -1.28
CA THR A 63 20.13 -7.05 0.02
C THR A 63 21.29 -6.08 0.14
N VAL A 64 20.99 -4.86 0.54
CA VAL A 64 21.93 -3.75 0.68
C VAL A 64 21.78 -3.09 2.05
N ASP A 65 22.85 -2.48 2.53
CA ASP A 65 22.86 -1.61 3.71
C ASP A 65 22.72 -0.12 3.31
N ALA A 66 22.63 0.76 4.31
CA ALA A 66 22.50 2.19 4.10
C ALA A 66 23.69 2.79 3.33
N GLU A 67 24.92 2.31 3.59
CA GLU A 67 26.11 2.79 2.87
C GLU A 67 26.06 2.44 1.39
N LYS A 68 25.61 1.22 1.06
CA LYS A 68 25.44 0.81 -0.33
C LYS A 68 24.31 1.60 -0.99
N VAL A 69 23.19 1.86 -0.29
CA VAL A 69 22.10 2.71 -0.82
C VAL A 69 22.64 4.08 -1.22
N VAL A 70 23.43 4.74 -0.37
CA VAL A 70 24.06 6.04 -0.68
C VAL A 70 24.91 5.96 -1.97
N LYS A 71 25.66 4.86 -2.13
CA LYS A 71 26.50 4.64 -3.33
C LYS A 71 25.70 4.39 -4.61
N LEU A 72 24.47 3.85 -4.50
CA LEU A 72 23.61 3.65 -5.68
C LEU A 72 23.21 4.96 -6.36
N PHE A 73 23.26 6.08 -5.66
CA PHE A 73 23.03 7.40 -6.27
C PHE A 73 24.12 7.76 -7.26
N ASP A 74 25.32 7.22 -7.13
CA ASP A 74 26.46 7.52 -8.00
C ASP A 74 26.51 6.62 -9.26
N GLU A 75 25.52 5.72 -9.44
CA GLU A 75 25.42 4.82 -10.59
C GLU A 75 24.69 5.52 -11.76
N ASP A 76 25.17 5.27 -12.99
CA ASP A 76 24.61 5.87 -14.22
C ASP A 76 23.26 5.24 -14.63
N GLU A 77 23.03 3.97 -14.27
CA GLU A 77 21.80 3.25 -14.58
C GLU A 77 20.73 3.50 -13.52
N THR A 78 19.46 3.47 -13.93
CA THR A 78 18.35 3.60 -12.99
C THR A 78 18.38 2.45 -11.97
N GLN A 79 18.49 2.77 -10.69
CA GLN A 79 18.44 1.83 -9.59
C GLN A 79 17.03 1.78 -9.01
N VAL A 80 16.53 0.58 -8.75
CA VAL A 80 15.26 0.33 -8.07
C VAL A 80 15.56 -0.11 -6.64
N ILE A 81 15.28 0.75 -5.68
CA ILE A 81 15.56 0.51 -4.26
C ILE A 81 14.25 0.27 -3.55
N TYR A 82 14.06 -0.93 -3.02
CA TYR A 82 12.92 -1.30 -2.20
C TYR A 82 13.28 -1.23 -0.71
N VAL A 83 12.52 -0.44 0.04
CA VAL A 83 12.64 -0.32 1.50
C VAL A 83 11.45 -1.01 2.14
N GLY A 84 11.73 -2.02 2.96
CA GLY A 84 10.69 -2.82 3.57
C GLY A 84 11.14 -3.51 4.85
N ARG A 85 10.29 -4.37 5.39
CA ARG A 85 10.61 -5.24 6.54
C ARG A 85 9.63 -6.41 6.60
N GLU A 86 10.07 -7.52 7.17
CA GLU A 86 9.28 -8.73 7.32
C GLU A 86 7.99 -8.52 8.14
N THR A 87 8.06 -7.72 9.20
CA THR A 87 6.92 -7.48 10.11
C THR A 87 5.87 -6.50 9.57
N CYS A 88 6.04 -6.02 8.35
CA CYS A 88 5.12 -5.10 7.70
C CYS A 88 4.13 -5.88 6.80
N GLY A 89 2.87 -5.98 7.18
CA GLY A 89 1.86 -6.72 6.43
C GLY A 89 1.68 -6.25 4.98
N TYR A 90 1.75 -4.95 4.71
CA TYR A 90 1.72 -4.42 3.34
C TYR A 90 2.99 -4.72 2.55
N CYS A 91 4.15 -4.89 3.23
CA CYS A 91 5.38 -5.33 2.57
C CYS A 91 5.25 -6.78 2.10
N VAL A 92 4.70 -7.67 2.94
CA VAL A 92 4.43 -9.06 2.58
C VAL A 92 3.48 -9.14 1.39
N GLN A 93 2.41 -8.35 1.38
CA GLN A 93 1.43 -8.31 0.29
C GLN A 93 2.01 -7.74 -1.02
N PHE A 94 2.91 -6.76 -0.94
CA PHE A 94 3.51 -6.12 -2.12
C PHE A 94 4.63 -6.96 -2.76
N LEU A 95 5.24 -7.86 -2.01
CA LEU A 95 6.40 -8.62 -2.45
C LEU A 95 6.19 -9.42 -3.76
N PRO A 96 5.05 -10.13 -3.96
CA PRO A 96 4.80 -10.82 -5.23
C PRO A 96 4.76 -9.88 -6.44
N ALA A 97 4.18 -8.69 -6.31
CA ALA A 97 4.13 -7.69 -7.37
C ALA A 97 5.54 -7.17 -7.72
N LEU A 98 6.39 -6.90 -6.71
CA LEU A 98 7.79 -6.52 -6.91
C LEU A 98 8.61 -7.61 -7.60
N GLN A 99 8.44 -8.87 -7.17
CA GLN A 99 9.14 -10.01 -7.76
C GLN A 99 8.74 -10.23 -9.22
N GLN A 100 7.45 -10.11 -9.52
CA GLN A 100 6.94 -10.21 -10.89
C GLN A 100 7.47 -9.06 -11.76
N ALA A 101 7.41 -7.82 -11.25
CA ALA A 101 7.91 -6.66 -11.97
C ALA A 101 9.42 -6.77 -12.27
N GLN A 102 10.24 -7.20 -11.31
CA GLN A 102 11.66 -7.45 -11.56
C GLN A 102 11.91 -8.43 -12.71
N LYS A 103 11.10 -9.50 -12.79
CA LYS A 103 11.21 -10.49 -13.87
C LYS A 103 10.81 -9.92 -15.23
N ASP A 104 9.70 -9.19 -15.26
CA ASP A 104 9.11 -8.72 -16.51
C ASP A 104 9.87 -7.54 -17.13
N TYR A 105 10.45 -6.67 -16.28
CA TYR A 105 11.19 -5.49 -16.73
C TYR A 105 12.72 -5.65 -16.69
N GLY A 106 13.21 -6.79 -16.20
CA GLY A 106 14.62 -7.18 -16.28
C GLY A 106 15.59 -6.34 -15.43
N TYR A 107 15.08 -5.56 -14.45
CA TYR A 107 15.92 -4.83 -13.51
C TYR A 107 16.27 -5.69 -12.28
N LYS A 108 17.14 -5.18 -11.42
CA LYS A 108 17.50 -5.83 -10.17
C LYS A 108 17.13 -4.95 -8.97
N THR A 109 16.19 -5.42 -8.17
CA THR A 109 15.77 -4.71 -6.96
C THR A 109 16.88 -4.72 -5.90
N LYS A 110 17.18 -3.57 -5.33
CA LYS A 110 18.05 -3.41 -4.18
C LYS A 110 17.17 -3.32 -2.92
N TYR A 111 17.24 -4.31 -2.06
CA TYR A 111 16.41 -4.40 -0.86
C TYR A 111 17.14 -3.85 0.37
N LEU A 112 16.55 -2.83 0.98
CA LEU A 112 16.98 -2.28 2.27
C LEU A 112 15.97 -2.69 3.35
N ASP A 113 16.43 -3.48 4.32
CA ASP A 113 15.64 -3.70 5.53
C ASP A 113 15.76 -2.47 6.44
N ILE A 114 14.64 -1.73 6.57
CA ILE A 114 14.59 -0.49 7.34
C ILE A 114 14.94 -0.71 8.81
N THR A 115 14.75 -1.92 9.35
CA THR A 115 15.06 -2.23 10.76
C THR A 115 16.56 -2.32 11.06
N THR A 116 17.37 -2.46 10.01
CA THR A 116 18.84 -2.54 10.13
C THR A 116 19.52 -1.19 9.96
N VAL A 117 18.76 -0.15 9.58
CA VAL A 117 19.30 1.18 9.31
C VAL A 117 19.59 1.90 10.62
N THR A 118 20.84 2.31 10.81
CA THR A 118 21.28 3.13 11.95
C THR A 118 20.89 4.60 11.76
N GLU A 119 20.93 5.40 12.84
CA GLU A 119 20.67 6.84 12.76
C GLU A 119 21.63 7.55 11.78
N ASP A 120 22.91 7.19 11.78
CA ASP A 120 23.90 7.74 10.85
C ASP A 120 23.59 7.31 9.40
N GLY A 121 23.20 6.04 9.20
CA GLY A 121 22.78 5.53 7.90
C GLY A 121 21.53 6.22 7.38
N GLN A 122 20.53 6.42 8.22
CA GLN A 122 19.33 7.20 7.87
C GLN A 122 19.69 8.62 7.46
N LYS A 123 20.51 9.31 8.25
CA LYS A 123 20.97 10.66 7.94
C LYS A 123 21.67 10.73 6.59
N ALA A 124 22.59 9.79 6.33
CA ALA A 124 23.33 9.75 5.07
C ALA A 124 22.41 9.51 3.85
N ILE A 125 21.36 8.70 4.00
CA ILE A 125 20.35 8.51 2.94
C ILE A 125 19.53 9.78 2.76
N LEU A 126 19.08 10.42 3.83
CA LEU A 126 18.28 11.66 3.75
C LEU A 126 19.07 12.82 3.14
N GLU A 127 20.41 12.86 3.30
CA GLU A 127 21.25 13.85 2.63
C GLU A 127 21.30 13.71 1.08
N LYS A 128 20.82 12.57 0.54
CA LYS A 128 20.65 12.35 -0.90
C LYS A 128 19.31 12.85 -1.44
N ASP A 129 18.42 13.32 -0.57
CA ASP A 129 17.15 13.90 -1.02
C ASP A 129 17.45 15.13 -1.88
N ASN A 130 16.90 15.13 -3.06
CA ASN A 130 16.94 16.28 -3.93
C ASN A 130 15.76 17.20 -3.60
N ASP A 131 15.66 18.34 -4.22
CA ASP A 131 14.72 19.45 -3.93
C ASP A 131 13.22 19.06 -3.84
N GLU A 132 12.88 17.77 -3.94
CA GLU A 132 11.49 17.27 -3.92
C GLU A 132 11.03 16.76 -2.55
N ASP A 133 11.90 16.74 -1.53
CA ASP A 133 11.62 16.31 -0.16
C ASP A 133 10.97 14.92 -0.05
N PHE A 134 11.21 14.04 -1.03
CA PHE A 134 10.58 12.72 -1.07
C PHE A 134 11.03 11.85 0.11
N LEU A 135 12.34 11.78 0.35
CA LEU A 135 12.88 11.01 1.48
C LEU A 135 12.55 11.66 2.80
N ALA A 136 12.67 12.99 2.91
CA ALA A 136 12.35 13.71 4.13
C ALA A 136 10.91 13.47 4.59
N THR A 137 10.00 13.31 3.62
CA THR A 137 8.57 13.05 3.90
C THR A 137 8.26 11.58 4.17
N ASN A 138 8.92 10.66 3.44
CA ASN A 138 8.47 9.27 3.36
C ASN A 138 9.42 8.25 3.97
N PHE A 139 10.67 8.60 4.28
CA PHE A 139 11.63 7.64 4.81
C PHE A 139 11.16 7.08 6.16
N GLY A 140 11.13 5.76 6.26
CA GLY A 140 10.54 5.05 7.41
C GLY A 140 9.14 4.50 7.14
N SER A 141 8.43 5.00 6.12
CA SER A 141 7.22 4.36 5.60
C SER A 141 7.56 3.09 4.84
N THR A 142 6.82 2.01 5.05
CA THR A 142 7.05 0.73 4.37
C THR A 142 5.73 0.10 3.93
N PRO A 143 5.66 -0.51 2.73
CA PRO A 143 6.73 -0.60 1.72
C PRO A 143 6.98 0.75 1.03
N MET A 144 8.22 1.00 0.60
CA MET A 144 8.59 2.15 -0.21
C MET A 144 9.53 1.70 -1.32
N VAL A 145 9.34 2.23 -2.53
CA VAL A 145 10.27 2.04 -3.65
C VAL A 145 10.80 3.41 -4.08
N ILE A 146 12.10 3.50 -4.32
CA ILE A 146 12.77 4.70 -4.80
C ILE A 146 13.45 4.37 -6.12
N LEU A 147 13.22 5.19 -7.13
CA LEU A 147 13.94 5.14 -8.40
C LEU A 147 15.03 6.22 -8.38
N VAL A 148 16.27 5.77 -8.51
CA VAL A 148 17.44 6.66 -8.46
C VAL A 148 18.18 6.59 -9.77
N LYS A 149 18.59 7.71 -10.31
CA LYS A 149 19.41 7.83 -11.52
C LYS A 149 20.21 9.11 -11.51
N ASP A 150 21.47 9.06 -11.98
CA ASP A 150 22.36 10.22 -12.14
C ASP A 150 22.42 11.09 -10.87
N GLY A 151 22.54 10.48 -9.70
CA GLY A 151 22.65 11.16 -8.41
C GLY A 151 21.33 11.71 -7.85
N LYS A 152 20.18 11.41 -8.45
CA LYS A 152 18.88 11.98 -8.06
C LYS A 152 17.82 10.91 -7.90
N ILE A 153 16.85 11.18 -7.05
CA ILE A 153 15.58 10.49 -7.06
C ILE A 153 14.80 10.99 -8.27
N VAL A 154 14.42 10.07 -9.15
CA VAL A 154 13.62 10.39 -10.33
C VAL A 154 12.14 10.19 -10.09
N ASP A 155 11.78 9.25 -9.20
CA ASP A 155 10.42 9.04 -8.73
C ASP A 155 10.42 8.10 -7.51
N GLY A 156 9.26 7.96 -6.84
CA GLY A 156 9.10 7.08 -5.71
C GLY A 156 7.67 6.60 -5.50
N TRP A 157 7.54 5.42 -4.93
CA TRP A 157 6.28 4.80 -4.58
C TRP A 157 6.21 4.49 -3.08
N VAL A 158 5.09 4.79 -2.44
CA VAL A 158 4.87 4.49 -1.01
C VAL A 158 3.58 3.72 -0.84
N GLY A 159 3.65 2.61 -0.11
CA GLY A 159 2.52 1.74 0.17
C GLY A 159 2.41 0.55 -0.77
N TYR A 160 1.40 -0.27 -0.50
CA TYR A 160 1.06 -1.43 -1.31
C TYR A 160 0.54 -1.03 -2.70
N ALA A 161 0.85 -1.83 -3.70
CA ALA A 161 0.23 -1.78 -5.02
C ALA A 161 0.04 -3.19 -5.57
N GLU A 162 -1.04 -3.38 -6.33
CA GLU A 162 -1.16 -4.53 -7.21
C GLU A 162 -0.14 -4.44 -8.34
N TYR A 163 0.19 -5.60 -8.93
CA TYR A 163 1.21 -5.68 -9.98
C TYR A 163 0.94 -4.70 -11.14
N GLU A 164 -0.29 -4.61 -11.64
CA GLU A 164 -0.64 -3.77 -12.78
C GLU A 164 -0.41 -2.28 -12.50
N THR A 165 -0.73 -1.85 -11.28
CA THR A 165 -0.52 -0.45 -10.84
C THR A 165 0.96 -0.14 -10.72
N PHE A 166 1.73 -1.06 -10.13
CA PHE A 166 3.18 -0.89 -10.00
C PHE A 166 3.90 -0.99 -11.35
N ALA A 167 3.42 -1.85 -12.24
CA ALA A 167 3.90 -1.97 -13.62
C ALA A 167 3.72 -0.65 -14.39
N GLN A 168 2.55 -0.01 -14.27
CA GLN A 168 2.30 1.30 -14.87
C GLN A 168 3.28 2.35 -14.33
N PHE A 169 3.51 2.41 -13.01
CA PHE A 169 4.51 3.31 -12.42
C PHE A 169 5.90 3.10 -13.02
N LEU A 170 6.33 1.86 -13.23
CA LEU A 170 7.61 1.57 -13.88
C LEU A 170 7.66 2.03 -15.35
N GLU A 171 6.58 1.80 -16.10
CA GLU A 171 6.47 2.20 -17.50
C GLU A 171 6.51 3.72 -17.65
N GLU A 172 5.84 4.48 -16.78
CA GLU A 172 5.88 5.95 -16.71
C GLU A 172 7.30 6.47 -16.43
N ASN A 173 8.11 5.67 -15.73
CA ASN A 173 9.52 5.94 -15.43
C ASN A 173 10.49 5.32 -16.45
N GLY A 174 9.99 4.90 -17.61
CA GLY A 174 10.79 4.50 -18.76
C GLY A 174 11.26 3.06 -18.78
N PHE A 175 10.81 2.21 -17.85
CA PHE A 175 11.04 0.77 -17.89
C PHE A 175 10.22 0.14 -19.04
N LYS A 176 10.77 -0.88 -19.67
CA LYS A 176 10.14 -1.59 -20.78
C LYS A 176 10.27 -3.10 -20.57
N LYS A 177 9.17 -3.82 -20.83
CA LYS A 177 9.15 -5.29 -20.85
C LYS A 177 9.95 -5.85 -22.01
#